data_74b7711c2babb1d4e77096ce28d93466
#
_entry.id   74b7711c2babb1d4e77096ce28d93466
#
_cell.length_a   1.000
_cell.length_b   1.000
_cell.length_c   1.000
_cell.angle_alpha   90.00
_cell.angle_beta   90.00
_cell.angle_gamma   90.00
#
_symmetry.space_group_name_H-M   'P 1'
#
loop_
_entity.id
_entity.type
_entity.pdbx_description
1 polymer ?
#
loop_
_entity_poly.entity_id
_entity_poly.type
_entity_poly.pdbx_seq_one_letter_code
_entity_poly.pdbx_strand_id
1 'polypeptide(L)'
;AHHDYLLLTDADCRPESKFWLREMMQGFANQQTEVVLGFSPYFEKSDLLNHLIGYDTLFNGLQYMGMARAGKPYMGVGRNLAYKRETFFSVGGFKGLLGNRAGDDDLFVNRIANAANTVVVNNPNSIVWSVPKTTWREWFHQKRRHLSVSPQYRTRSKIQVTLEPLSRGIFYSCVLASAIVGSIELISIALALFLLRLLVQLIIINISARRLNMRRYGLGLIAYDVFLPLIT
;
A
#
# COMPACT_ATOMS: atom_id res chain seq x y z
N ALA A 1 5.26 -27.46 -2.94
CA ALA A 1 4.78 -27.00 -4.24
C ALA A 1 5.53 -27.70 -5.36
N HIS A 2 4.82 -28.10 -6.43
CA HIS A 2 5.41 -28.81 -7.56
C HIS A 2 5.74 -27.88 -8.75
N HIS A 3 5.25 -26.63 -8.70
CA HIS A 3 5.42 -25.64 -9.78
C HIS A 3 6.53 -24.63 -9.48
N ASP A 4 7.06 -23.99 -10.51
CA ASP A 4 8.19 -23.06 -10.41
C ASP A 4 7.77 -21.67 -9.90
N TYR A 5 6.50 -21.35 -9.95
CA TYR A 5 5.93 -20.10 -9.48
C TYR A 5 4.95 -20.34 -8.34
N LEU A 6 4.98 -19.47 -7.36
CA LEU A 6 4.06 -19.45 -6.22
C LEU A 6 3.22 -18.18 -6.31
N LEU A 7 1.90 -18.33 -6.34
CA LEU A 7 0.93 -17.23 -6.29
C LEU A 7 0.14 -17.37 -5.01
N LEU A 8 0.18 -16.32 -4.20
CA LEU A 8 -0.43 -16.27 -2.87
C LEU A 8 -1.72 -15.48 -2.90
N THR A 9 -2.67 -15.95 -2.13
CA THR A 9 -3.90 -15.24 -1.79
C THR A 9 -4.41 -15.76 -0.44
N ASP A 10 -5.15 -14.94 0.30
CA ASP A 10 -5.76 -15.38 1.56
C ASP A 10 -7.07 -16.12 1.31
N ALA A 11 -7.49 -16.94 2.27
CA ALA A 11 -8.69 -17.78 2.15
C ALA A 11 -10.00 -16.96 2.09
N ASP A 12 -9.99 -15.72 2.58
CA ASP A 12 -11.11 -14.77 2.53
C ASP A 12 -11.08 -13.85 1.30
N CYS A 13 -10.18 -14.13 0.36
CA CYS A 13 -9.99 -13.33 -0.83
C CYS A 13 -10.71 -13.91 -2.05
N ARG A 14 -11.16 -12.99 -2.94
CA ARG A 14 -11.80 -13.33 -4.20
C ARG A 14 -11.19 -12.54 -5.35
N PRO A 15 -10.63 -13.22 -6.38
CA PRO A 15 -10.19 -12.56 -7.61
C PRO A 15 -11.33 -11.83 -8.31
N GLU A 16 -11.06 -10.65 -8.84
CA GLU A 16 -11.99 -9.86 -9.65
C GLU A 16 -12.40 -10.59 -10.94
N SER A 17 -11.45 -11.33 -11.53
CA SER A 17 -11.61 -11.95 -12.84
C SER A 17 -11.10 -13.38 -12.87
N LYS A 18 -11.74 -14.22 -13.71
CA LYS A 18 -11.23 -15.56 -14.07
C LYS A 18 -9.83 -15.51 -14.72
N PHE A 19 -9.38 -14.35 -15.15
CA PHE A 19 -8.08 -14.15 -15.78
C PHE A 19 -6.98 -13.79 -14.79
N TRP A 20 -7.27 -13.65 -13.48
CA TRP A 20 -6.34 -13.26 -12.44
C TRP A 20 -5.02 -14.01 -12.48
N LEU A 21 -5.07 -15.34 -12.52
CA LEU A 21 -3.86 -16.17 -12.59
C LEU A 21 -3.00 -15.82 -13.83
N ARG A 22 -3.62 -15.72 -14.99
CA ARG A 22 -2.93 -15.37 -16.24
C ARG A 22 -2.27 -14.00 -16.15
N GLU A 23 -2.99 -13.01 -15.65
CA GLU A 23 -2.50 -11.63 -15.53
C GLU A 23 -1.32 -11.53 -14.56
N MET A 24 -1.39 -12.21 -13.42
CA MET A 24 -0.27 -12.25 -12.48
C MET A 24 0.96 -12.97 -13.06
N MET A 25 0.76 -14.06 -13.79
CA MET A 25 1.85 -14.81 -14.41
C MET A 25 2.52 -14.06 -15.57
N GLN A 26 1.84 -13.14 -16.26
CA GLN A 26 2.45 -12.25 -17.25
C GLN A 26 3.56 -11.37 -16.63
N GLY A 27 3.52 -11.09 -15.33
CA GLY A 27 4.61 -10.40 -14.64
C GLY A 27 5.96 -11.12 -14.75
N PHE A 28 5.97 -12.43 -14.99
CA PHE A 28 7.19 -13.24 -15.19
C PHE A 28 7.61 -13.37 -16.66
N ALA A 29 7.04 -12.60 -17.57
CA ALA A 29 7.45 -12.61 -18.99
C ALA A 29 8.93 -12.25 -19.18
N ASN A 30 9.50 -11.42 -18.31
CA ASN A 30 10.93 -11.22 -18.21
C ASN A 30 11.53 -12.28 -17.28
N GLN A 31 12.50 -13.03 -17.78
CA GLN A 31 13.18 -14.10 -17.01
C GLN A 31 13.88 -13.60 -15.74
N GLN A 32 14.26 -12.33 -15.69
CA GLN A 32 14.86 -11.72 -14.50
C GLN A 32 13.83 -11.45 -13.38
N THR A 33 12.54 -11.46 -13.69
CA THR A 33 11.50 -11.23 -12.68
C THR A 33 11.43 -12.41 -11.72
N GLU A 34 11.56 -12.12 -10.44
CA GLU A 34 11.45 -13.10 -9.35
C GLU A 34 10.24 -12.82 -8.45
N VAL A 35 9.77 -11.56 -8.40
CA VAL A 35 8.67 -11.10 -7.55
C VAL A 35 7.68 -10.31 -8.38
N VAL A 36 6.39 -10.64 -8.25
CA VAL A 36 5.28 -9.91 -8.87
C VAL A 36 4.36 -9.40 -7.77
N LEU A 37 4.22 -8.08 -7.70
CA LEU A 37 3.37 -7.40 -6.74
C LEU A 37 2.01 -7.09 -7.39
N GLY A 38 0.93 -7.59 -6.81
CA GLY A 38 -0.44 -7.28 -7.19
C GLY A 38 -1.07 -6.29 -6.21
N PHE A 39 -2.29 -5.83 -6.52
CA PHE A 39 -3.11 -4.98 -5.66
C PHE A 39 -4.29 -5.78 -5.09
N SER A 40 -4.60 -5.55 -3.81
CA SER A 40 -5.70 -6.23 -3.13
C SER A 40 -6.49 -5.26 -2.24
N PRO A 41 -7.58 -4.68 -2.76
CA PRO A 41 -8.51 -3.86 -1.99
C PRO A 41 -9.44 -4.71 -1.14
N TYR A 42 -10.27 -4.03 -0.34
CA TYR A 42 -11.37 -4.64 0.41
C TYR A 42 -12.70 -4.40 -0.28
N PHE A 43 -13.63 -5.35 -0.15
CA PHE A 43 -15.00 -5.19 -0.62
C PHE A 43 -15.63 -3.92 -0.08
N GLU A 44 -16.29 -3.16 -0.94
CA GLU A 44 -16.85 -1.87 -0.61
C GLU A 44 -18.20 -1.98 0.10
N LYS A 45 -18.36 -1.19 1.17
CA LYS A 45 -19.59 -1.01 1.94
C LYS A 45 -19.85 0.48 2.11
N SER A 46 -21.07 0.86 2.49
CA SER A 46 -21.48 2.26 2.62
C SER A 46 -21.11 2.94 3.94
N ASP A 47 -20.56 2.20 4.92
CA ASP A 47 -20.21 2.75 6.23
C ASP A 47 -18.89 3.53 6.22
N LEU A 48 -18.75 4.45 7.18
CA LEU A 48 -17.57 5.33 7.30
C LEU A 48 -16.27 4.55 7.50
N LEU A 49 -16.28 3.49 8.30
CA LEU A 49 -15.10 2.67 8.55
C LEU A 49 -14.61 2.02 7.24
N ASN A 50 -15.54 1.50 6.44
CA ASN A 50 -15.19 0.89 5.17
C ASN A 50 -14.64 1.91 4.16
N HIS A 51 -15.17 3.14 4.15
CA HIS A 51 -14.61 4.23 3.35
C HIS A 51 -13.16 4.55 3.75
N LEU A 52 -12.88 4.60 5.06
CA LEU A 52 -11.53 4.83 5.57
C LEU A 52 -10.58 3.66 5.27
N ILE A 53 -11.03 2.42 5.46
CA ILE A 53 -10.28 1.20 5.10
C ILE A 53 -9.93 1.22 3.60
N GLY A 54 -10.90 1.56 2.74
CA GLY A 54 -10.70 1.66 1.30
C GLY A 54 -9.66 2.72 0.93
N TYR A 55 -9.75 3.91 1.52
CA TYR A 55 -8.78 4.98 1.32
C TYR A 55 -7.37 4.57 1.76
N ASP A 56 -7.23 4.07 2.99
CA ASP A 56 -5.97 3.60 3.54
C ASP A 56 -5.32 2.51 2.66
N THR A 57 -6.13 1.56 2.20
CA THR A 57 -5.65 0.49 1.31
C THR A 57 -5.20 1.01 -0.04
N LEU A 58 -5.96 1.93 -0.64
CA LEU A 58 -5.57 2.57 -1.91
C LEU A 58 -4.27 3.35 -1.75
N PHE A 59 -4.17 4.15 -0.68
CA PHE A 59 -3.00 4.97 -0.40
C PHE A 59 -1.74 4.12 -0.21
N ASN A 60 -1.81 3.07 0.63
CA ASN A 60 -0.71 2.12 0.82
C ASN A 60 -0.38 1.37 -0.49
N GLY A 61 -1.39 0.99 -1.26
CA GLY A 61 -1.22 0.38 -2.58
C GLY A 61 -0.43 1.26 -3.53
N LEU A 62 -0.77 2.55 -3.60
CA LEU A 62 -0.06 3.53 -4.43
C LEU A 62 1.38 3.71 -3.97
N GLN A 63 1.63 3.70 -2.65
CA GLN A 63 2.98 3.80 -2.11
C GLN A 63 3.85 2.60 -2.52
N TYR A 64 3.47 1.37 -2.18
CA TYR A 64 4.38 0.24 -2.44
C TYR A 64 4.52 -0.07 -3.93
N MET A 65 3.44 0.04 -4.71
CA MET A 65 3.50 -0.15 -6.16
C MET A 65 4.28 0.98 -6.86
N GLY A 66 4.07 2.23 -6.42
CA GLY A 66 4.80 3.38 -6.93
C GLY A 66 6.29 3.30 -6.64
N MET A 67 6.65 2.94 -5.41
CA MET A 67 8.05 2.74 -5.04
C MET A 67 8.69 1.57 -5.80
N ALA A 68 7.98 0.47 -5.99
CA ALA A 68 8.48 -0.65 -6.80
C ALA A 68 8.74 -0.24 -8.25
N ARG A 69 7.85 0.53 -8.87
CA ARG A 69 8.04 1.09 -10.22
C ARG A 69 9.19 2.10 -10.30
N ALA A 70 9.46 2.81 -9.21
CA ALA A 70 10.63 3.68 -9.09
C ALA A 70 11.94 2.93 -8.77
N GLY A 71 11.96 1.59 -8.88
CA GLY A 71 13.11 0.75 -8.61
C GLY A 71 13.46 0.59 -7.12
N LYS A 72 12.51 0.86 -6.24
CA LYS A 72 12.69 0.83 -4.78
C LYS A 72 11.62 -0.02 -4.08
N PRO A 73 11.40 -1.29 -4.51
CA PRO A 73 10.41 -2.15 -3.86
C PRO A 73 10.79 -2.39 -2.40
N TYR A 74 9.78 -2.43 -1.50
CA TYR A 74 10.03 -2.60 -0.08
C TYR A 74 9.03 -3.53 0.63
N MET A 75 7.86 -3.76 0.05
CA MET A 75 6.85 -4.66 0.57
C MET A 75 5.96 -5.22 -0.53
N GLY A 76 5.20 -6.23 -0.20
CA GLY A 76 4.12 -6.78 -1.01
C GLY A 76 3.00 -7.28 -0.10
N VAL A 77 1.81 -7.46 -0.64
CA VAL A 77 0.64 -7.91 0.10
C VAL A 77 0.37 -9.38 -0.22
N GLY A 78 0.47 -10.26 0.78
CA GLY A 78 0.29 -11.72 0.62
C GLY A 78 -1.03 -12.13 -0.03
N ARG A 79 -2.04 -11.27 0.05
CA ARG A 79 -3.33 -11.45 -0.62
C ARG A 79 -3.25 -11.45 -2.15
N ASN A 80 -2.19 -10.85 -2.73
CA ASN A 80 -1.98 -10.79 -4.19
C ASN A 80 -0.49 -10.63 -4.51
N LEU A 81 0.28 -11.68 -4.26
CA LEU A 81 1.72 -11.70 -4.38
C LEU A 81 2.16 -12.97 -5.09
N ALA A 82 3.08 -12.85 -6.05
CA ALA A 82 3.69 -14.03 -6.64
C ALA A 82 5.22 -13.92 -6.64
N TYR A 83 5.88 -15.08 -6.57
CA TYR A 83 7.33 -15.16 -6.65
C TYR A 83 7.79 -16.51 -7.17
N LYS A 84 9.03 -16.57 -7.65
CA LYS A 84 9.66 -17.82 -8.06
C LYS A 84 9.89 -18.72 -6.85
N ARG A 85 9.57 -20.01 -6.99
CA ARG A 85 9.82 -21.02 -5.96
C ARG A 85 11.31 -21.10 -5.59
N GLU A 86 12.18 -21.03 -6.58
CA GLU A 86 13.62 -21.03 -6.38
C GLU A 86 14.06 -19.88 -5.47
N THR A 87 13.61 -18.64 -5.74
CA THR A 87 13.90 -17.48 -4.91
C THR A 87 13.41 -17.65 -3.47
N PHE A 88 12.25 -18.28 -3.28
CA PHE A 88 11.75 -18.57 -1.93
C PHE A 88 12.68 -19.51 -1.16
N PHE A 89 13.13 -20.61 -1.79
CA PHE A 89 13.98 -21.58 -1.11
C PHE A 89 15.43 -21.11 -0.96
N SER A 90 15.96 -20.30 -1.90
CA SER A 90 17.33 -19.79 -1.84
C SER A 90 17.61 -18.93 -0.59
N VAL A 91 16.57 -18.23 -0.09
CA VAL A 91 16.69 -17.42 1.13
C VAL A 91 16.20 -18.13 2.41
N GLY A 92 15.91 -19.45 2.31
CA GLY A 92 15.42 -20.26 3.43
C GLY A 92 13.93 -20.06 3.75
N GLY A 93 13.16 -19.51 2.81
CA GLY A 93 11.70 -19.27 2.96
C GLY A 93 11.40 -18.38 4.14
N PHE A 94 10.42 -18.79 4.95
CA PHE A 94 9.98 -18.03 6.13
C PHE A 94 10.75 -18.40 7.42
N LYS A 95 11.81 -19.22 7.38
CA LYS A 95 12.50 -19.71 8.61
C LYS A 95 12.93 -18.59 9.55
N GLY A 96 13.44 -17.47 9.03
CA GLY A 96 13.83 -16.32 9.84
C GLY A 96 12.68 -15.40 10.26
N LEU A 97 11.44 -15.70 9.90
CA LEU A 97 10.24 -14.88 10.11
C LEU A 97 9.22 -15.56 11.03
N LEU A 98 9.41 -16.82 11.40
CA LEU A 98 8.46 -17.64 12.17
C LEU A 98 8.16 -17.09 13.57
N GLY A 99 8.99 -16.22 14.12
CA GLY A 99 8.74 -15.54 15.40
C GLY A 99 7.81 -14.33 15.30
N ASN A 100 7.48 -13.87 14.10
CA ASN A 100 6.63 -12.71 13.89
C ASN A 100 5.16 -13.13 13.81
N ARG A 101 4.29 -12.34 14.46
CA ARG A 101 2.82 -12.56 14.43
C ARG A 101 2.18 -12.11 13.13
N ALA A 102 2.90 -11.41 12.26
CA ALA A 102 2.45 -10.90 10.95
C ALA A 102 3.63 -10.47 10.10
N GLY A 103 3.39 -10.19 8.80
CA GLY A 103 4.35 -9.57 7.91
C GLY A 103 5.38 -10.53 7.33
N ASP A 104 5.07 -11.81 7.31
CA ASP A 104 5.86 -12.80 6.60
C ASP A 104 5.99 -12.48 5.12
N ASP A 105 4.91 -12.01 4.48
CA ASP A 105 4.85 -11.50 3.12
C ASP A 105 5.69 -10.21 2.94
N ASP A 106 5.45 -9.22 3.79
CA ASP A 106 6.14 -7.93 3.73
C ASP A 106 7.65 -8.08 3.95
N LEU A 107 8.05 -8.80 5.01
CA LEU A 107 9.46 -9.01 5.35
C LEU A 107 10.17 -9.89 4.33
N PHE A 108 9.46 -10.87 3.77
CA PHE A 108 10.00 -11.69 2.69
C PHE A 108 10.30 -10.82 1.47
N VAL A 109 9.33 -10.03 0.98
CA VAL A 109 9.53 -9.10 -0.14
C VAL A 109 10.63 -8.10 0.21
N ASN A 110 10.62 -7.53 1.42
CA ASN A 110 11.66 -6.58 1.85
C ASN A 110 13.07 -7.18 1.76
N ARG A 111 13.21 -8.49 2.02
CA ARG A 111 14.49 -9.21 1.95
C ARG A 111 14.98 -9.44 0.53
N ILE A 112 14.10 -9.76 -0.43
CA ILE A 112 14.49 -10.26 -1.75
C ILE A 112 14.32 -9.26 -2.88
N ALA A 113 13.33 -8.34 -2.77
CA ALA A 113 12.94 -7.46 -3.86
C ALA A 113 13.99 -6.37 -4.14
N ASN A 114 14.19 -6.09 -5.44
CA ASN A 114 15.05 -5.03 -5.95
C ASN A 114 14.52 -4.53 -7.30
N ALA A 115 15.17 -3.51 -7.87
CA ALA A 115 14.76 -2.88 -9.13
C ALA A 115 14.78 -3.84 -10.34
N ALA A 116 15.66 -4.83 -10.34
CA ALA A 116 15.87 -5.73 -11.47
C ALA A 116 14.90 -6.92 -11.47
N ASN A 117 14.48 -7.38 -10.26
CA ASN A 117 13.74 -8.61 -10.10
C ASN A 117 12.25 -8.43 -9.73
N THR A 118 11.76 -7.21 -9.59
CA THR A 118 10.40 -6.95 -9.08
C THR A 118 9.55 -6.21 -10.09
N VAL A 119 8.36 -6.74 -10.38
CA VAL A 119 7.38 -6.18 -11.31
C VAL A 119 6.05 -5.93 -10.59
N VAL A 120 5.35 -4.88 -11.00
CA VAL A 120 4.00 -4.55 -10.51
C VAL A 120 2.97 -4.89 -11.58
N VAL A 121 2.01 -5.73 -11.23
CA VAL A 121 0.82 -6.04 -12.04
C VAL A 121 -0.40 -5.43 -11.36
N ASN A 122 -1.03 -4.45 -12.00
CA ASN A 122 -2.13 -3.68 -11.44
C ASN A 122 -3.25 -3.37 -12.46
N ASN A 123 -3.43 -4.24 -13.47
CA ASN A 123 -4.60 -4.12 -14.32
C ASN A 123 -5.88 -4.59 -13.59
N PRO A 124 -7.07 -4.17 -14.01
CA PRO A 124 -8.33 -4.53 -13.35
C PRO A 124 -8.54 -6.04 -13.18
N ASN A 125 -8.12 -6.86 -14.14
CA ASN A 125 -8.29 -8.31 -14.08
C ASN A 125 -7.33 -9.00 -13.10
N SER A 126 -6.31 -8.30 -12.61
CA SER A 126 -5.34 -8.83 -11.64
C SER A 126 -5.69 -8.53 -10.19
N ILE A 127 -6.78 -7.81 -9.93
CA ILE A 127 -7.19 -7.39 -8.58
C ILE A 127 -7.77 -8.56 -7.81
N VAL A 128 -7.49 -8.59 -6.50
CA VAL A 128 -8.05 -9.57 -5.57
C VAL A 128 -8.72 -8.85 -4.40
N TRP A 129 -10.01 -9.02 -4.25
CA TRP A 129 -10.81 -8.43 -3.18
C TRP A 129 -10.76 -9.26 -1.91
N SER A 130 -10.65 -8.60 -0.75
CA SER A 130 -10.66 -9.22 0.58
C SER A 130 -11.83 -8.72 1.42
N VAL A 131 -12.20 -9.44 2.46
CA VAL A 131 -13.27 -9.05 3.38
C VAL A 131 -12.76 -7.98 4.36
N PRO A 132 -13.40 -6.79 4.43
CA PRO A 132 -12.99 -5.73 5.36
C PRO A 132 -13.37 -6.06 6.80
N LYS A 133 -12.62 -5.53 7.76
CA LYS A 133 -13.06 -5.49 9.16
C LYS A 133 -14.31 -4.64 9.30
N THR A 134 -15.21 -5.04 10.20
CA THR A 134 -16.52 -4.41 10.38
C THR A 134 -16.60 -3.54 11.63
N THR A 135 -15.62 -3.63 12.50
CA THR A 135 -15.53 -2.80 13.72
C THR A 135 -14.22 -2.03 13.78
N TRP A 136 -14.27 -0.83 14.37
CA TRP A 136 -13.08 -0.01 14.62
C TRP A 136 -12.02 -0.76 15.41
N ARG A 137 -12.43 -1.52 16.45
CA ARG A 137 -11.51 -2.28 17.30
C ARG A 137 -10.71 -3.31 16.51
N GLU A 138 -11.38 -4.08 15.65
CA GLU A 138 -10.71 -5.08 14.82
C GLU A 138 -9.78 -4.45 13.80
N TRP A 139 -10.21 -3.33 13.20
CA TRP A 139 -9.39 -2.61 12.25
C TRP A 139 -8.14 -2.01 12.91
N PHE A 140 -8.26 -1.35 14.06
CA PHE A 140 -7.10 -0.87 14.82
C PHE A 140 -6.16 -2.01 15.21
N HIS A 141 -6.69 -3.14 15.64
CA HIS A 141 -5.87 -4.30 15.96
C HIS A 141 -5.10 -4.81 14.73
N GLN A 142 -5.75 -4.88 13.56
CA GLN A 142 -5.12 -5.24 12.30
C GLN A 142 -4.02 -4.24 11.91
N LYS A 143 -4.27 -2.94 12.01
CA LYS A 143 -3.28 -1.88 11.72
C LYS A 143 -2.07 -1.99 12.63
N ARG A 144 -2.26 -2.09 13.95
CA ARG A 144 -1.15 -2.26 14.91
C ARG A 144 -0.31 -3.48 14.59
N ARG A 145 -0.93 -4.59 14.19
CA ARG A 145 -0.22 -5.79 13.78
C ARG A 145 0.63 -5.54 12.52
N HIS A 146 0.11 -4.86 11.51
CA HIS A 146 0.87 -4.54 10.30
C HIS A 146 2.01 -3.55 10.58
N LEU A 147 1.75 -2.51 11.37
CA LEU A 147 2.77 -1.51 11.73
C LEU A 147 3.91 -2.09 12.57
N SER A 148 3.66 -3.14 13.37
CA SER A 148 4.69 -3.80 14.18
C SER A 148 5.79 -4.48 13.35
N VAL A 149 5.59 -4.61 12.05
CA VAL A 149 6.54 -5.22 11.10
C VAL A 149 7.57 -4.23 10.59
N SER A 150 7.18 -2.97 10.38
CA SER A 150 8.01 -1.93 9.75
C SER A 150 9.37 -1.68 10.44
N PRO A 151 9.53 -1.81 11.77
CA PRO A 151 10.84 -1.72 12.43
C PRO A 151 11.86 -2.78 11.99
N GLN A 152 11.39 -3.88 11.39
CA GLN A 152 12.23 -4.97 10.91
C GLN A 152 12.65 -4.81 9.45
N TYR A 153 12.13 -3.79 8.73
CA TYR A 153 12.54 -3.51 7.36
C TYR A 153 14.02 -3.12 7.29
N ARG A 154 14.62 -3.28 6.10
CA ARG A 154 15.94 -2.73 5.80
C ARG A 154 15.95 -1.22 6.04
N THR A 155 17.08 -0.66 6.48
CA THR A 155 17.21 0.77 6.82
C THR A 155 16.72 1.70 5.71
N ARG A 156 17.04 1.39 4.45
CA ARG A 156 16.54 2.14 3.28
C ARG A 156 15.01 2.14 3.21
N SER A 157 14.39 1.01 3.43
CA SER A 157 12.92 0.89 3.40
C SER A 157 12.26 1.62 4.57
N LYS A 158 12.87 1.59 5.76
CA LYS A 158 12.41 2.37 6.92
C LYS A 158 12.36 3.86 6.59
N ILE A 159 13.45 4.41 6.03
CA ILE A 159 13.51 5.81 5.60
C ILE A 159 12.38 6.12 4.61
N GLN A 160 12.20 5.26 3.60
CA GLN A 160 11.16 5.45 2.59
C GLN A 160 9.74 5.51 3.18
N VAL A 161 9.43 4.57 4.10
CA VAL A 161 8.10 4.51 4.74
C VAL A 161 7.88 5.68 5.70
N THR A 162 8.94 6.16 6.36
CA THR A 162 8.86 7.27 7.33
C THR A 162 8.76 8.65 6.66
N LEU A 163 9.37 8.82 5.48
CA LEU A 163 9.41 10.14 4.80
C LEU A 163 8.03 10.71 4.49
N GLU A 164 7.08 9.86 4.10
CA GLU A 164 5.73 10.32 3.75
C GLU A 164 4.97 10.86 4.98
N PRO A 165 4.75 10.10 6.06
CA PRO A 165 4.05 10.61 7.23
C PRO A 165 4.79 11.79 7.89
N LEU A 166 6.12 11.78 7.88
CA LEU A 166 6.92 12.90 8.41
C LEU A 166 6.70 14.18 7.60
N SER A 167 6.82 14.12 6.27
CA SER A 167 6.61 15.28 5.40
C SER A 167 5.18 15.82 5.51
N ARG A 168 4.21 14.95 5.63
CA ARG A 168 2.81 15.29 5.84
C ARG A 168 2.59 15.96 7.19
N GLY A 169 3.18 15.42 8.25
CA GLY A 169 3.15 16.02 9.59
C GLY A 169 3.75 17.44 9.60
N ILE A 170 4.96 17.61 9.00
CA ILE A 170 5.60 18.91 8.86
C ILE A 170 4.70 19.89 8.09
N PHE A 171 4.12 19.46 6.98
CA PHE A 171 3.24 20.29 6.16
C PHE A 171 2.06 20.83 6.98
N TYR A 172 1.31 19.98 7.68
CA TYR A 172 0.18 20.41 8.48
C TYR A 172 0.60 21.25 9.71
N SER A 173 1.75 20.98 10.29
CA SER A 173 2.32 21.81 11.36
C SER A 173 2.66 23.22 10.85
N CYS A 174 3.22 23.34 9.65
CA CYS A 174 3.49 24.65 9.03
C CYS A 174 2.21 25.41 8.71
N VAL A 175 1.16 24.74 8.21
CA VAL A 175 -0.15 25.35 7.97
C VAL A 175 -0.75 25.88 9.29
N LEU A 176 -0.70 25.09 10.35
CA LEU A 176 -1.17 25.52 11.66
C LEU A 176 -0.36 26.70 12.22
N ALA A 177 0.97 26.64 12.14
CA ALA A 177 1.86 27.68 12.60
C ALA A 177 1.61 29.01 11.86
N SER A 178 1.35 28.98 10.55
CA SER A 178 1.03 30.19 9.77
C SER A 178 -0.25 30.88 10.28
N ALA A 179 -1.25 30.11 10.68
CA ALA A 179 -2.49 30.64 11.26
C ALA A 179 -2.25 31.26 12.65
N ILE A 180 -1.36 30.70 13.47
CA ILE A 180 -1.00 31.22 14.80
C ILE A 180 -0.21 32.54 14.69
N VAL A 181 0.75 32.61 13.77
CA VAL A 181 1.56 33.83 13.53
C VAL A 181 0.69 34.99 13.03
N GLY A 182 -0.42 34.71 12.34
CA GLY A 182 -1.41 35.70 11.93
C GLY A 182 -0.98 36.66 10.79
N SER A 183 0.16 36.42 10.15
CA SER A 183 0.56 37.20 8.96
C SER A 183 -0.32 36.80 7.78
N ILE A 184 -0.96 37.79 7.15
CA ILE A 184 -1.83 37.57 5.98
C ILE A 184 -1.07 36.95 4.82
N GLU A 185 0.19 37.28 4.65
CA GLU A 185 1.05 36.74 3.61
C GLU A 185 1.31 35.26 3.84
N LEU A 186 1.71 34.87 5.06
CA LEU A 186 1.95 33.47 5.42
C LEU A 186 0.69 32.63 5.32
N ILE A 187 -0.45 33.15 5.78
CA ILE A 187 -1.74 32.45 5.67
C ILE A 187 -2.11 32.25 4.21
N SER A 188 -1.92 33.26 3.36
CA SER A 188 -2.24 33.17 1.93
C SER A 188 -1.38 32.11 1.22
N ILE A 189 -0.07 32.08 1.51
CA ILE A 189 0.85 31.07 0.98
C ILE A 189 0.45 29.67 1.46
N ALA A 190 0.20 29.51 2.77
CA ALA A 190 -0.19 28.23 3.34
C ALA A 190 -1.51 27.72 2.75
N LEU A 191 -2.50 28.58 2.55
CA LEU A 191 -3.76 28.25 1.91
C LEU A 191 -3.56 27.84 0.45
N ALA A 192 -2.76 28.56 -0.32
CA ALA A 192 -2.45 28.22 -1.71
C ALA A 192 -1.78 26.84 -1.82
N LEU A 193 -0.79 26.55 -0.96
CA LEU A 193 -0.12 25.26 -0.90
C LEU A 193 -1.07 24.13 -0.46
N PHE A 194 -1.97 24.41 0.51
CA PHE A 194 -2.98 23.46 0.94
C PHE A 194 -3.96 23.11 -0.18
N LEU A 195 -4.46 24.13 -0.91
CA LEU A 195 -5.36 23.91 -2.04
C LEU A 195 -4.68 23.17 -3.19
N LEU A 196 -3.43 23.51 -3.50
CA LEU A 196 -2.63 22.80 -4.51
C LEU A 196 -2.45 21.32 -4.13
N ARG A 197 -2.06 21.05 -2.88
CA ARG A 197 -1.92 19.68 -2.36
C ARG A 197 -3.23 18.92 -2.48
N LEU A 198 -4.34 19.51 -2.04
CA LEU A 198 -5.67 18.91 -2.12
C LEU A 198 -6.07 18.58 -3.56
N LEU A 199 -5.86 19.51 -4.48
CA LEU A 199 -6.15 19.31 -5.90
C LEU A 199 -5.35 18.12 -6.48
N VAL A 200 -4.04 18.10 -6.23
CA VAL A 200 -3.16 17.01 -6.68
C VAL A 200 -3.59 15.67 -6.09
N GLN A 201 -3.91 15.62 -4.80
CA GLN A 201 -4.40 14.41 -4.15
C GLN A 201 -5.74 13.94 -4.72
N LEU A 202 -6.71 14.85 -4.90
CA LEU A 202 -8.00 14.51 -5.52
C LEU A 202 -7.83 13.91 -6.92
N ILE A 203 -6.94 14.47 -7.71
CA ILE A 203 -6.66 13.97 -9.07
C ILE A 203 -6.02 12.58 -8.99
N ILE A 204 -4.91 12.44 -8.26
CA ILE A 204 -4.14 11.19 -8.20
C ILE A 204 -4.98 10.06 -7.60
N ILE A 205 -5.62 10.29 -6.46
CA ILE A 205 -6.41 9.27 -5.76
C ILE A 205 -7.59 8.82 -6.64
N ASN A 206 -8.32 9.76 -7.26
CA ASN A 206 -9.50 9.37 -8.05
C ASN A 206 -9.16 8.73 -9.39
N ILE A 207 -8.08 9.15 -10.06
CA ILE A 207 -7.60 8.46 -11.26
C ILE A 207 -7.16 7.03 -10.91
N SER A 208 -6.45 6.88 -9.80
CA SER A 208 -5.96 5.58 -9.36
C SER A 208 -7.09 4.67 -8.88
N ALA A 209 -8.04 5.20 -8.10
CA ALA A 209 -9.24 4.48 -7.68
C ALA A 209 -10.01 3.93 -8.89
N ARG A 210 -10.23 4.78 -9.91
CA ARG A 210 -10.90 4.36 -11.15
C ARG A 210 -10.14 3.24 -11.88
N ARG A 211 -8.81 3.34 -11.97
CA ARG A 211 -7.98 2.31 -12.63
C ARG A 211 -7.95 0.99 -11.88
N LEU A 212 -8.17 1.04 -10.57
CA LEU A 212 -8.14 -0.12 -9.67
C LEU A 212 -9.55 -0.60 -9.28
N ASN A 213 -10.59 -0.21 -10.04
CA ASN A 213 -11.99 -0.56 -9.82
C ASN A 213 -12.53 -0.20 -8.41
N MET A 214 -11.93 0.81 -7.75
CA MET A 214 -12.36 1.28 -6.44
C MET A 214 -13.27 2.51 -6.57
N ARG A 215 -14.04 2.76 -5.48
CA ARG A 215 -14.86 3.97 -5.36
C ARG A 215 -14.05 5.25 -5.47
N ARG A 216 -14.71 6.31 -5.85
CA ARG A 216 -14.12 7.65 -5.85
C ARG A 216 -14.21 8.30 -4.47
N TYR A 217 -13.27 9.18 -4.20
CA TYR A 217 -13.18 9.96 -2.96
C TYR A 217 -13.41 11.44 -3.28
N GLY A 218 -14.42 12.05 -2.62
CA GLY A 218 -14.70 13.47 -2.70
C GLY A 218 -13.87 14.28 -1.70
N LEU A 219 -14.42 15.43 -1.28
CA LEU A 219 -13.77 16.31 -0.29
C LEU A 219 -13.52 15.66 1.08
N GLY A 220 -14.20 14.56 1.40
CA GLY A 220 -13.87 13.74 2.58
C GLY A 220 -12.44 13.21 2.62
N LEU A 221 -11.74 13.24 1.47
CA LEU A 221 -10.31 12.93 1.39
C LEU A 221 -9.46 13.79 2.34
N ILE A 222 -9.83 15.04 2.58
CA ILE A 222 -9.14 15.93 3.53
C ILE A 222 -9.13 15.31 4.93
N ALA A 223 -10.30 14.86 5.40
CA ALA A 223 -10.39 14.22 6.71
C ALA A 223 -9.51 12.96 6.78
N TYR A 224 -9.54 12.12 5.75
CA TYR A 224 -8.71 10.91 5.71
C TYR A 224 -7.21 11.22 5.69
N ASP A 225 -6.78 12.25 4.95
CA ASP A 225 -5.37 12.64 4.87
C ASP A 225 -4.85 13.21 6.20
N VAL A 226 -5.68 13.95 6.92
CA VAL A 226 -5.32 14.52 8.24
C VAL A 226 -5.33 13.44 9.34
N PHE A 227 -6.39 12.62 9.38
CA PHE A 227 -6.57 11.67 10.48
C PHE A 227 -5.79 10.37 10.33
N LEU A 228 -5.55 9.92 9.10
CA LEU A 228 -4.84 8.65 8.89
C LEU A 228 -3.45 8.59 9.56
N PRO A 229 -2.59 9.64 9.49
CA PRO A 229 -1.30 9.62 10.17
C PRO A 229 -1.38 9.57 11.70
N LEU A 230 -2.50 10.02 12.28
CA LEU A 230 -2.71 9.94 13.73
C LEU A 230 -3.08 8.53 14.19
N ILE A 231 -3.47 7.67 13.24
CA ILE A 231 -3.93 6.31 13.46
C ILE A 231 -2.84 5.30 13.07
N THR A 232 -1.95 5.68 12.19
CA THR A 232 -0.87 4.86 11.63
C THR A 232 0.49 5.34 12.06
#